data_d2d3595bb4e2f3266f19d3e98630a112
#
_entry.id   d2d3595bb4e2f3266f19d3e98630a112
#
_cell.length_a   1.000
_cell.length_b   1.000
_cell.length_c   1.000
_cell.angle_alpha   90.00
_cell.angle_beta   90.00
_cell.angle_gamma   90.00
#
_symmetry.space_group_name_H-M   'P 1'
#
loop_
_entity.id
_entity.type
_entity.pdbx_description
1 polymer ?
#
loop_
_entity_poly.entity_id
_entity_poly.type
_entity_poly.pdbx_seq_one_letter_code
_entity_poly.pdbx_strand_id
1 'polypeptide(L)'
;MKTEYRLAEALKNMMSEVPLDSISVTTLTKKCKVNRQTFYYHFHDIYDLLTLIFLNEEIPELDEVQNVNDTLVYIYKYYLKNKGFIDATLNSAGKELAEEFIYNVCYKTFLR
;
A
#
# COMPACT_ATOMS: atom_id res chain seq x y z
N MET A 1 17.93 -5.81 -3.82
CA MET A 1 16.62 -5.59 -3.16
C MET A 1 16.07 -6.91 -2.65
N LYS A 2 15.55 -6.91 -1.43
CA LYS A 2 14.97 -8.11 -0.84
C LYS A 2 13.72 -8.55 -1.59
N THR A 3 13.49 -9.86 -1.61
CA THR A 3 12.34 -10.45 -2.31
C THR A 3 11.00 -9.87 -1.85
N GLU A 4 10.85 -9.64 -0.54
CA GLU A 4 9.61 -9.06 0.00
C GLU A 4 9.30 -7.72 -0.62
N TYR A 5 10.29 -6.87 -0.78
CA TYR A 5 10.08 -5.52 -1.35
C TYR A 5 9.85 -5.55 -2.85
N ARG A 6 10.46 -6.52 -3.55
CA ARG A 6 10.16 -6.72 -4.98
C ARG A 6 8.73 -7.16 -5.18
N LEU A 7 8.24 -8.08 -4.35
CA LEU A 7 6.85 -8.51 -4.40
C LEU A 7 5.90 -7.37 -4.04
N ALA A 8 6.24 -6.58 -3.03
CA ALA A 8 5.44 -5.44 -2.61
C ALA A 8 5.31 -4.40 -3.73
N GLU A 9 6.43 -4.05 -4.35
CA GLU A 9 6.43 -3.08 -5.46
C GLU A 9 5.62 -3.59 -6.64
N ALA A 10 5.78 -4.86 -6.99
CA ALA A 10 5.01 -5.46 -8.09
C ALA A 10 3.51 -5.46 -7.78
N LEU A 11 3.12 -5.80 -6.56
CA LEU A 11 1.70 -5.79 -6.19
C LEU A 11 1.12 -4.38 -6.30
N LYS A 12 1.82 -3.40 -5.74
CA LYS A 12 1.37 -2.01 -5.79
C LYS A 12 1.19 -1.53 -7.23
N ASN A 13 2.14 -1.86 -8.11
CA ASN A 13 2.05 -1.50 -9.53
C ASN A 13 0.89 -2.19 -10.23
N MET A 14 0.67 -3.48 -9.96
CA MET A 14 -0.44 -4.22 -10.55
C MET A 14 -1.79 -3.67 -10.12
N MET A 15 -1.90 -3.22 -8.87
CA MET A 15 -3.14 -2.65 -8.33
C MET A 15 -3.52 -1.32 -8.98
N SER A 16 -2.57 -0.63 -9.60
CA SER A 16 -2.91 0.57 -10.37
C SER A 16 -3.52 0.27 -11.74
N GLU A 17 -3.49 -0.99 -12.17
CA GLU A 17 -4.00 -1.41 -13.47
C GLU A 17 -5.23 -2.31 -13.38
N VAL A 18 -5.34 -3.15 -12.33
CA VAL A 18 -6.42 -4.13 -12.20
C VAL A 18 -6.90 -4.18 -10.75
N PRO A 19 -8.14 -4.63 -10.51
CA PRO A 19 -8.65 -4.80 -9.14
C PRO A 19 -7.81 -5.81 -8.36
N LEU A 20 -7.70 -5.61 -7.06
CA LEU A 20 -6.94 -6.50 -6.19
C LEU A 20 -7.45 -7.94 -6.27
N ASP A 21 -8.76 -8.12 -6.36
CA ASP A 21 -9.37 -9.46 -6.41
C ASP A 21 -8.99 -10.26 -7.64
N SER A 22 -8.49 -9.60 -8.70
CA SER A 22 -8.01 -10.30 -9.90
C SER A 22 -6.53 -10.63 -9.84
N ILE A 23 -5.84 -10.29 -8.76
CA ILE A 23 -4.41 -10.56 -8.60
C ILE A 23 -4.24 -11.80 -7.72
N SER A 24 -3.70 -12.88 -8.30
CA SER A 24 -3.40 -14.09 -7.55
C SER A 24 -1.93 -14.17 -7.20
N VAL A 25 -1.58 -15.02 -6.23
CA VAL A 25 -0.19 -15.32 -5.91
C VAL A 25 0.56 -15.80 -7.16
N THR A 26 -0.08 -16.63 -7.97
CA THR A 26 0.52 -17.15 -9.21
C THR A 26 0.85 -16.01 -10.18
N THR A 27 -0.10 -15.10 -10.42
CA THR A 27 0.12 -13.97 -11.32
C THR A 27 1.24 -13.08 -10.83
N LEU A 28 1.22 -12.78 -9.53
CA LEU A 28 2.22 -11.90 -8.91
C LEU A 28 3.62 -12.51 -8.98
N THR A 29 3.75 -13.77 -8.60
CA THR A 29 5.06 -14.42 -8.57
C THR A 29 5.64 -14.62 -9.97
N LYS A 30 4.81 -14.87 -10.97
CA LYS A 30 5.25 -14.90 -12.36
C LYS A 30 5.82 -13.56 -12.79
N LYS A 31 5.17 -12.50 -12.43
CA LYS A 31 5.64 -11.14 -12.77
C LYS A 31 6.99 -10.84 -12.14
N CYS A 32 7.22 -11.32 -10.93
CA CYS A 32 8.47 -11.09 -10.19
C CYS A 32 9.54 -12.13 -10.52
N LYS A 33 9.21 -13.15 -11.30
CA LYS A 33 10.12 -14.26 -11.62
C LYS A 33 10.61 -14.98 -10.37
N VAL A 34 9.72 -15.19 -9.41
CA VAL A 34 9.96 -16.00 -8.22
C VAL A 34 8.95 -17.15 -8.20
N ASN A 35 9.24 -18.22 -7.48
CA ASN A 35 8.29 -19.31 -7.37
C ASN A 35 7.31 -19.08 -6.22
N ARG A 36 6.20 -19.86 -6.23
CA ARG A 36 5.15 -19.72 -5.23
C ARG A 36 5.65 -20.05 -3.82
N GLN A 37 6.56 -21.00 -3.69
CA GLN A 37 7.13 -21.33 -2.39
C GLN A 37 7.85 -20.14 -1.76
N THR A 38 8.56 -19.36 -2.57
CA THR A 38 9.24 -18.16 -2.10
C THR A 38 8.24 -17.15 -1.55
N PHE A 39 7.09 -16.97 -2.23
CA PHE A 39 6.04 -16.11 -1.71
C PHE A 39 5.55 -16.62 -0.35
N TYR A 40 5.18 -17.91 -0.26
CA TYR A 40 4.62 -18.46 0.97
C TYR A 40 5.63 -18.60 2.11
N TYR A 41 6.91 -18.50 1.80
CA TYR A 41 7.92 -18.39 2.86
C TYR A 41 7.80 -17.06 3.61
N HIS A 42 7.40 -15.99 2.93
CA HIS A 42 7.33 -14.62 3.50
C HIS A 42 5.93 -14.21 3.90
N PHE A 43 4.89 -14.68 3.21
CA PHE A 43 3.54 -14.19 3.37
C PHE A 43 2.54 -15.33 3.34
N HIS A 44 1.47 -15.17 4.14
CA HIS A 44 0.38 -16.14 4.17
C HIS A 44 -0.50 -16.02 2.90
N ASP A 45 -0.78 -14.78 2.48
CA ASP A 45 -1.62 -14.48 1.31
C ASP A 45 -1.31 -13.08 0.80
N ILE A 46 -2.07 -12.66 -0.23
CA ILE A 46 -1.91 -11.32 -0.83
C ILE A 46 -2.18 -10.22 0.19
N TYR A 47 -3.13 -10.40 1.11
CA TYR A 47 -3.44 -9.38 2.11
C TYR A 47 -2.32 -9.20 3.12
N ASP A 48 -1.59 -10.26 3.41
CA ASP A 48 -0.41 -10.21 4.26
C ASP A 48 0.67 -9.32 3.62
N LEU A 49 0.87 -9.49 2.32
CA LEU A 49 1.78 -8.63 1.56
C LEU A 49 1.28 -7.19 1.52
N LEU A 50 -0.02 -6.99 1.33
CA LEU A 50 -0.63 -5.67 1.33
C LEU A 50 -0.40 -4.96 2.67
N THR A 51 -0.50 -5.70 3.78
CA THR A 51 -0.19 -5.17 5.11
C THR A 51 1.24 -4.65 5.19
N LEU A 52 2.20 -5.38 4.65
CA LEU A 52 3.59 -4.92 4.60
C LEU A 52 3.72 -3.61 3.84
N ILE A 53 3.01 -3.48 2.71
CA ILE A 53 3.04 -2.25 1.92
C ILE A 53 2.60 -1.07 2.79
N PHE A 54 1.45 -1.18 3.46
CA PHE A 54 0.93 -0.07 4.27
C PHE A 54 1.79 0.23 5.50
N LEU A 55 2.44 -0.79 6.07
CA LEU A 55 3.36 -0.56 7.18
C LEU A 55 4.56 0.31 6.78
N ASN A 56 4.92 0.30 5.51
CA ASN A 56 6.05 1.06 4.98
C ASN A 56 5.65 2.31 4.20
N GLU A 57 4.34 2.57 4.03
CA GLU A 57 3.89 3.78 3.35
C GLU A 57 4.05 4.98 4.27
N GLU A 58 4.53 6.09 3.70
CA GLU A 58 4.75 7.32 4.43
C GLU A 58 4.37 8.52 3.56
N ILE A 59 4.02 9.61 4.22
CA ILE A 59 3.84 10.91 3.61
C ILE A 59 4.83 11.85 4.30
N PRO A 60 6.10 11.85 3.85
CA PRO A 60 7.17 12.55 4.59
C PRO A 60 6.92 14.05 4.77
N GLU A 61 6.22 14.69 3.83
CA GLU A 61 5.93 16.12 3.88
C GLU A 61 5.13 16.50 5.14
N LEU A 62 4.41 15.54 5.72
CA LEU A 62 3.61 15.80 6.93
C LEU A 62 4.45 15.98 8.18
N ASP A 63 5.72 15.61 8.17
CA ASP A 63 6.61 15.80 9.32
C ASP A 63 6.87 17.28 9.63
N GLU A 64 6.71 18.13 8.62
CA GLU A 64 7.05 19.55 8.75
C GLU A 64 5.86 20.49 8.57
N VAL A 65 4.63 19.96 8.39
CA VAL A 65 3.46 20.82 8.26
C VAL A 65 3.12 21.49 9.59
N GLN A 66 2.55 22.68 9.51
CA GLN A 66 2.23 23.49 10.70
C GLN A 66 0.75 23.86 10.79
N ASN A 67 -0.06 23.48 9.81
CA ASN A 67 -1.48 23.79 9.82
C ASN A 67 -2.30 22.72 9.11
N VAL A 68 -3.60 22.74 9.36
CA VAL A 68 -4.54 21.76 8.83
C VAL A 68 -4.62 21.81 7.30
N ASN A 69 -4.58 23.02 6.73
CA ASN A 69 -4.68 23.17 5.28
C ASN A 69 -3.55 22.45 4.56
N ASP A 70 -2.31 22.66 4.99
CA ASP A 70 -1.15 22.01 4.37
C ASP A 70 -1.22 20.50 4.54
N THR A 71 -1.65 20.04 5.71
CA THR A 71 -1.83 18.61 5.97
C THR A 71 -2.80 18.00 4.96
N LEU A 72 -3.96 18.61 4.77
CA LEU A 72 -4.96 18.12 3.84
C LEU A 72 -4.46 18.15 2.40
N VAL A 73 -3.70 19.18 2.02
CA VAL A 73 -3.12 19.28 0.68
C VAL A 73 -2.15 18.13 0.43
N TYR A 74 -1.26 17.82 1.36
CA TYR A 74 -0.28 16.74 1.17
C TYR A 74 -0.93 15.35 1.20
N ILE A 75 -1.95 15.15 2.02
CA ILE A 75 -2.72 13.91 2.00
C ILE A 75 -3.39 13.74 0.64
N TYR A 76 -4.00 14.80 0.11
CA TYR A 76 -4.64 14.75 -1.21
C TYR A 76 -3.63 14.48 -2.32
N LYS A 77 -2.46 15.11 -2.27
CA LYS A 77 -1.39 14.86 -3.24
C LYS A 77 -0.91 13.41 -3.19
N TYR A 78 -0.78 12.86 -1.99
CA TYR A 78 -0.45 11.44 -1.84
C TYR A 78 -1.51 10.56 -2.52
N TYR A 79 -2.78 10.85 -2.27
CA TYR A 79 -3.87 10.09 -2.88
C TYR A 79 -3.80 10.17 -4.41
N LEU A 80 -3.62 11.36 -4.97
CA LEU A 80 -3.55 11.51 -6.42
C LEU A 80 -2.39 10.72 -7.03
N LYS A 81 -1.24 10.73 -6.36
CA LYS A 81 -0.07 9.99 -6.83
C LYS A 81 -0.28 8.48 -6.76
N ASN A 82 -1.05 8.01 -5.79
CA ASN A 82 -1.25 6.59 -5.53
C ASN A 82 -2.70 6.15 -5.76
N LYS A 83 -3.43 6.89 -6.60
CA LYS A 83 -4.88 6.71 -6.78
C LYS A 83 -5.26 5.27 -7.12
N GLY A 84 -4.59 4.66 -8.10
CA GLY A 84 -4.91 3.29 -8.48
C GLY A 84 -4.74 2.31 -7.35
N PHE A 85 -3.64 2.42 -6.62
CA PHE A 85 -3.34 1.57 -5.48
C PHE A 85 -4.37 1.75 -4.35
N ILE A 86 -4.63 3.00 -3.96
CA ILE A 86 -5.56 3.30 -2.86
C ILE A 86 -6.98 2.89 -3.24
N ASP A 87 -7.44 3.22 -4.45
CA ASP A 87 -8.78 2.85 -4.89
C ASP A 87 -8.96 1.34 -4.96
N ALA A 88 -7.96 0.61 -5.46
CA ALA A 88 -8.01 -0.85 -5.51
C ALA A 88 -8.10 -1.45 -4.10
N THR A 89 -7.38 -0.87 -3.13
CA THR A 89 -7.46 -1.32 -1.74
C THR A 89 -8.85 -1.06 -1.15
N LEU A 90 -9.39 0.15 -1.35
CA LEU A 90 -10.70 0.54 -0.82
C LEU A 90 -11.84 -0.30 -1.40
N ASN A 91 -11.67 -0.80 -2.63
CA ASN A 91 -12.68 -1.63 -3.29
C ASN A 91 -12.43 -3.13 -3.09
N SER A 92 -11.70 -3.51 -2.07
CA SER A 92 -11.34 -4.90 -1.80
C SER A 92 -11.61 -5.26 -0.34
N ALA A 93 -11.39 -6.51 0.01
CA ALA A 93 -11.43 -6.97 1.39
C ALA A 93 -10.33 -6.35 2.25
N GLY A 94 -9.31 -5.73 1.64
CA GLY A 94 -8.25 -5.01 2.34
C GLY A 94 -8.57 -3.57 2.70
N LYS A 95 -9.80 -3.13 2.50
CA LYS A 95 -10.23 -1.74 2.74
C LYS A 95 -9.76 -1.19 4.08
N GLU A 96 -9.86 -1.97 5.14
CA GLU A 96 -9.49 -1.52 6.48
C GLU A 96 -8.01 -1.15 6.59
N LEU A 97 -7.15 -1.74 5.78
CA LEU A 97 -5.72 -1.41 5.78
C LEU A 97 -5.48 0.02 5.33
N ALA A 98 -6.19 0.46 4.28
CA ALA A 98 -6.09 1.84 3.81
C ALA A 98 -6.69 2.82 4.83
N GLU A 99 -7.82 2.46 5.42
CA GLU A 99 -8.46 3.29 6.43
C GLU A 99 -7.57 3.47 7.66
N GLU A 100 -6.94 2.39 8.11
CA GLU A 100 -6.03 2.42 9.25
C GLU A 100 -4.79 3.26 8.94
N PHE A 101 -4.26 3.14 7.72
CA PHE A 101 -3.11 3.95 7.30
C PHE A 101 -3.42 5.44 7.39
N ILE A 102 -4.57 5.87 6.83
CA ILE A 102 -4.96 7.28 6.88
C ILE A 102 -5.24 7.74 8.31
N TYR A 103 -5.89 6.88 9.12
CA TYR A 103 -6.12 7.19 10.52
C TYR A 103 -4.80 7.45 11.24
N ASN A 104 -3.82 6.57 11.06
CA ASN A 104 -2.52 6.70 11.71
C ASN A 104 -1.76 7.94 11.25
N VAL A 105 -1.84 8.27 9.96
CA VAL A 105 -1.23 9.48 9.42
C VAL A 105 -1.84 10.72 10.08
N CYS A 106 -3.17 10.77 10.17
CA CYS A 106 -3.85 11.91 10.79
C CYS A 106 -3.56 11.98 12.29
N TYR A 107 -3.56 10.85 12.99
CA TYR A 107 -3.25 10.80 14.41
C TYR A 107 -1.87 11.37 14.69
N LYS A 108 -0.85 10.91 13.96
CA LYS A 108 0.52 11.39 14.14
C LYS A 108 0.65 12.88 13.86
N THR A 109 -0.07 13.36 12.85
CA THR A 109 0.06 14.75 12.40
C THR A 109 -0.67 15.72 13.32
N PHE A 110 -1.89 15.39 13.73
CA PHE A 110 -2.75 16.31 14.48
C PHE A 110 -2.59 16.21 16.00
N LEU A 111 -2.11 15.07 16.50
CA LEU A 111 -2.04 14.82 17.95
C LEU A 111 -0.63 14.75 18.51
N ARG A 112 0.35 15.13 17.72
CA ARG A 112 1.74 15.16 18.17
C ARG A 112 2.04 16.40 19.02
#